data_7d02a8c2c42e64fd2ff1b2bc3b054eb8
#
_entry.id   7d02a8c2c42e64fd2ff1b2bc3b054eb8
#
_cell.length_a   1.000
_cell.length_b   1.000
_cell.length_c   1.000
_cell.angle_alpha   90.00
_cell.angle_beta   90.00
_cell.angle_gamma   90.00
#
_symmetry.space_group_name_H-M   'P 1'
#
loop_
_entity.id
_entity.type
_entity.pdbx_description
1 polymer ?
#
loop_
_entity_poly.entity_id
_entity_poly.type
_entity_poly.pdbx_seq_one_letter_code
_entity_poly.pdbx_strand_id
1 'polypeptide(L)'
;KSAHKIGKETAECGGGQNGSSVQCNEPTDKRNTSNIKGANTMTSTYKHEFESFFHEEMDYKILADRAQYDFVSAILAPTKQVQIIFCDSPAGTGKTAIALTAAYYLLMQERITRIEYNRNAVSLRELGFNPGTPEEKEAVYMRPCIETMARIGKKLKRDAKFVEKLITNEQLVCSTTTYHRGSDMSENIVLILDEAQNYDLRELQTMLTRPHDCVKVIVIGSH
;
A
#
# COMPACT_ATOMS: atom_id res chain seq x y z
N LYS A 1 -36.79 40.33 28.81
CA LYS A 1 -37.55 39.38 29.67
C LYS A 1 -37.60 38.06 28.92
N SER A 2 -37.19 37.01 29.63
CA SER A 2 -37.25 35.59 29.32
C SER A 2 -36.03 35.01 28.56
N ALA A 3 -35.14 34.47 29.35
CA ALA A 3 -34.11 33.53 28.95
C ALA A 3 -34.72 32.16 28.65
N HIS A 4 -34.27 31.52 27.57
CA HIS A 4 -34.47 30.08 27.37
C HIS A 4 -33.13 29.38 27.41
N LYS A 5 -32.97 28.57 28.45
CA LYS A 5 -31.87 27.60 28.61
C LYS A 5 -32.07 26.47 27.59
N ILE A 6 -31.08 26.21 26.77
CA ILE A 6 -31.03 24.99 25.96
C ILE A 6 -30.03 24.07 26.65
N GLY A 7 -30.49 22.87 27.01
CA GLY A 7 -29.73 21.85 27.69
C GLY A 7 -28.70 21.21 26.75
N LYS A 8 -27.56 20.89 27.34
CA LYS A 8 -26.54 20.02 26.73
C LYS A 8 -26.97 18.57 26.94
N GLU A 9 -27.33 17.89 25.87
CA GLU A 9 -27.32 16.43 25.82
C GLU A 9 -25.99 15.98 25.24
N THR A 10 -25.22 15.33 26.06
CA THR A 10 -23.97 14.61 25.66
C THR A 10 -24.39 13.26 25.14
N ALA A 11 -24.32 13.06 23.81
CA ALA A 11 -24.40 11.74 23.22
C ALA A 11 -23.02 11.07 23.30
N GLU A 12 -22.89 10.06 24.15
CA GLU A 12 -21.74 9.15 24.14
C GLU A 12 -21.85 8.22 22.92
N CYS A 13 -21.05 8.47 21.88
CA CYS A 13 -20.80 7.51 20.83
C CYS A 13 -19.66 6.58 21.26
N GLY A 14 -19.98 5.35 21.64
CA GLY A 14 -19.03 4.27 21.79
C GLY A 14 -18.51 3.84 20.41
N GLY A 15 -17.33 4.32 20.01
CA GLY A 15 -16.61 3.90 18.82
C GLY A 15 -15.53 2.89 19.19
N GLY A 16 -15.73 1.63 18.81
CA GLY A 16 -14.66 0.63 18.83
C GLY A 16 -13.59 0.96 17.79
N GLN A 17 -12.45 1.45 18.23
CA GLN A 17 -11.28 1.67 17.38
C GLN A 17 -10.32 0.49 17.56
N ASN A 18 -10.20 -0.35 16.53
CA ASN A 18 -9.07 -1.25 16.36
C ASN A 18 -8.39 -0.94 15.03
N GLY A 19 -7.66 0.14 14.99
CA GLY A 19 -6.74 0.47 13.92
C GLY A 19 -5.32 0.51 14.45
N SER A 20 -4.49 -0.46 14.12
CA SER A 20 -3.07 -0.41 14.41
C SER A 20 -2.34 0.18 13.21
N SER A 21 -1.87 1.41 13.36
CA SER A 21 -0.99 2.08 12.40
C SER A 21 0.48 1.76 12.73
N VAL A 22 1.24 1.30 11.75
CA VAL A 22 2.69 1.14 11.84
C VAL A 22 3.34 2.32 11.13
N GLN A 23 3.99 3.18 11.90
CA GLN A 23 4.74 4.33 11.39
C GLN A 23 6.22 3.95 11.27
N CYS A 24 6.80 4.08 10.07
CA CYS A 24 8.23 3.93 9.84
C CYS A 24 8.94 5.25 10.21
N ASN A 25 9.43 5.37 11.45
CA ASN A 25 10.19 6.52 11.92
C ASN A 25 11.69 6.24 11.91
N GLU A 26 12.48 7.24 11.53
CA GLU A 26 13.95 7.22 11.64
C GLU A 26 14.44 7.06 13.10
N PRO A 27 15.63 6.45 13.32
CA PRO A 27 16.14 6.19 14.66
C PRO A 27 16.80 7.45 15.25
N THR A 28 16.06 8.26 15.98
CA THR A 28 16.60 9.21 16.95
C THR A 28 15.88 9.00 18.27
N ASP A 29 16.54 8.41 19.18
CA ASP A 29 16.53 8.46 20.62
C ASP A 29 16.46 7.08 21.30
N LYS A 30 17.56 6.81 22.01
CA LYS A 30 17.68 5.65 22.90
C LYS A 30 16.90 5.94 24.20
N ARG A 31 15.58 5.70 24.25
CA ARG A 31 14.80 5.55 25.49
C ARG A 31 13.34 5.17 25.15
N ASN A 32 13.06 3.92 25.17
CA ASN A 32 11.83 3.22 25.56
C ASN A 32 11.62 1.93 24.74
N THR A 33 12.43 0.92 25.05
CA THR A 33 12.14 -0.46 24.66
C THR A 33 11.32 -1.14 25.73
N SER A 34 10.05 -0.78 25.89
CA SER A 34 9.14 -1.57 26.69
C SER A 34 7.73 -1.47 26.14
N ASN A 35 7.20 -2.62 25.71
CA ASN A 35 5.80 -2.91 25.36
C ASN A 35 5.35 -2.75 23.92
N ILE A 36 6.02 -3.44 22.98
CA ILE A 36 5.30 -4.02 21.83
C ILE A 36 5.23 -5.54 22.07
N LYS A 37 4.43 -5.94 23.04
CA LYS A 37 3.98 -7.33 23.19
C LYS A 37 2.73 -7.51 22.34
N GLY A 38 2.92 -7.93 21.08
CA GLY A 38 1.80 -8.17 20.15
C GLY A 38 2.23 -8.49 18.71
N ALA A 39 3.50 -8.35 18.37
CA ALA A 39 4.02 -8.84 17.09
C ALA A 39 4.16 -10.37 17.18
N ASN A 40 3.04 -11.06 17.08
CA ASN A 40 3.01 -12.51 17.09
C ASN A 40 3.59 -13.05 15.79
N THR A 41 4.80 -13.61 15.95
CA THR A 41 5.30 -14.81 15.30
C THR A 41 4.61 -15.17 13.97
N MET A 42 5.14 -14.61 12.86
CA MET A 42 5.19 -15.41 11.64
C MET A 42 5.75 -16.78 12.06
N THR A 43 5.06 -17.86 11.74
CA THR A 43 5.61 -19.19 11.95
C THR A 43 6.97 -19.24 11.28
N SER A 44 7.96 -19.86 11.90
CA SER A 44 9.36 -19.87 11.43
C SER A 44 9.50 -20.25 9.96
N THR A 45 8.60 -21.05 9.43
CA THR A 45 8.53 -21.48 8.04
C THR A 45 8.25 -20.31 7.08
N TYR A 46 7.22 -19.51 7.32
CA TYR A 46 6.91 -18.37 6.45
C TYR A 46 7.99 -17.28 6.48
N LYS A 47 8.64 -17.10 7.61
CA LYS A 47 9.74 -16.15 7.73
C LYS A 47 10.91 -16.54 6.82
N HIS A 48 11.29 -17.80 6.81
CA HIS A 48 12.40 -18.29 5.99
C HIS A 48 12.08 -18.19 4.49
N GLU A 49 10.85 -18.53 4.08
CA GLU A 49 10.44 -18.50 2.67
C GLU A 49 10.48 -17.09 2.08
N PHE A 50 9.96 -16.08 2.78
CA PHE A 50 9.99 -14.74 2.25
C PHE A 50 11.39 -14.13 2.29
N GLU A 51 12.20 -14.44 3.31
CA GLU A 51 13.59 -14.00 3.38
C GLU A 51 14.38 -14.54 2.17
N SER A 52 14.22 -15.83 1.84
CA SER A 52 14.83 -16.45 0.64
C SER A 52 14.34 -15.73 -0.63
N PHE A 53 13.03 -15.54 -0.80
CA PHE A 53 12.49 -14.83 -1.97
C PHE A 53 13.09 -13.44 -2.16
N PHE A 54 13.13 -12.63 -1.12
CA PHE A 54 13.66 -11.28 -1.21
C PHE A 54 15.17 -11.24 -1.41
N HIS A 55 15.92 -12.12 -0.75
CA HIS A 55 17.38 -12.15 -0.83
C HIS A 55 17.89 -12.87 -2.08
N GLU A 56 17.42 -14.08 -2.33
CA GLU A 56 17.98 -14.95 -3.36
C GLU A 56 17.38 -14.66 -4.73
N GLU A 57 16.06 -14.45 -4.79
CA GLU A 57 15.37 -14.24 -6.07
C GLU A 57 15.34 -12.77 -6.46
N MET A 58 15.07 -11.87 -5.51
CA MET A 58 14.91 -10.45 -5.79
C MET A 58 16.14 -9.60 -5.52
N ASP A 59 17.18 -10.14 -4.84
CA ASP A 59 18.42 -9.44 -4.49
C ASP A 59 18.15 -8.14 -3.71
N TYR A 60 17.17 -8.17 -2.81
CA TYR A 60 16.89 -7.10 -1.87
C TYR A 60 17.51 -7.39 -0.51
N LYS A 61 18.36 -6.47 -0.03
CA LYS A 61 19.03 -6.60 1.28
C LYS A 61 18.14 -6.13 2.44
N ILE A 62 16.85 -6.48 2.44
CA ILE A 62 15.88 -6.02 3.44
C ILE A 62 16.22 -6.42 4.88
N LEU A 63 16.96 -7.50 5.07
CA LEU A 63 17.40 -7.93 6.41
C LEU A 63 18.41 -6.97 7.04
N ALA A 64 19.12 -6.18 6.23
CA ALA A 64 20.10 -5.21 6.70
C ALA A 64 19.46 -3.89 7.12
N ASP A 65 18.23 -3.62 6.66
CA ASP A 65 17.47 -2.42 6.97
C ASP A 65 16.22 -2.79 7.77
N ARG A 66 16.20 -2.41 9.04
CA ARG A 66 15.11 -2.72 9.95
C ARG A 66 13.77 -2.14 9.48
N ALA A 67 13.75 -0.93 8.96
CA ALA A 67 12.52 -0.28 8.50
C ALA A 67 11.94 -1.00 7.28
N GLN A 68 12.78 -1.37 6.32
CA GLN A 68 12.34 -2.16 5.15
C GLN A 68 11.84 -3.54 5.57
N TYR A 69 12.51 -4.20 6.50
CA TYR A 69 12.08 -5.50 7.04
C TYR A 69 10.72 -5.40 7.73
N ASP A 70 10.52 -4.41 8.59
CA ASP A 70 9.27 -4.20 9.30
C ASP A 70 8.13 -3.86 8.33
N PHE A 71 8.42 -3.08 7.27
CA PHE A 71 7.46 -2.77 6.21
C PHE A 71 7.02 -4.03 5.45
N VAL A 72 7.96 -4.85 4.98
CA VAL A 72 7.62 -6.13 4.34
C VAL A 72 6.85 -7.03 5.29
N SER A 73 7.28 -7.15 6.54
CA SER A 73 6.61 -7.98 7.55
C SER A 73 5.16 -7.55 7.78
N ALA A 74 4.89 -6.24 7.80
CA ALA A 74 3.52 -5.70 7.90
C ALA A 74 2.68 -6.04 6.67
N ILE A 75 3.26 -5.98 5.46
CA ILE A 75 2.56 -6.35 4.22
C ILE A 75 2.19 -7.84 4.22
N LEU A 76 3.12 -8.70 4.65
CA LEU A 76 2.91 -10.15 4.66
C LEU A 76 2.05 -10.65 5.82
N ALA A 77 1.85 -9.85 6.86
CA ALA A 77 0.97 -10.20 7.98
C ALA A 77 -0.47 -10.44 7.49
N PRO A 78 -1.24 -11.32 8.12
CA PRO A 78 -2.66 -11.49 7.80
C PRO A 78 -3.43 -10.17 7.89
N THR A 79 -4.39 -9.93 6.99
CA THR A 79 -5.19 -8.70 6.95
C THR A 79 -5.92 -8.43 8.28
N LYS A 80 -6.37 -9.48 8.96
CA LYS A 80 -6.96 -9.37 10.30
C LYS A 80 -6.02 -8.81 11.38
N GLN A 81 -4.70 -8.89 11.18
CA GLN A 81 -3.70 -8.35 12.11
C GLN A 81 -3.25 -6.96 11.69
N VAL A 82 -3.01 -6.77 10.38
CA VAL A 82 -2.57 -5.50 9.79
C VAL A 82 -3.32 -5.28 8.50
N GLN A 83 -4.32 -4.42 8.54
CA GLN A 83 -5.14 -4.10 7.38
C GLN A 83 -4.60 -2.89 6.61
N ILE A 84 -4.24 -1.82 7.32
CA ILE A 84 -3.77 -0.57 6.73
C ILE A 84 -2.34 -0.32 7.17
N ILE A 85 -1.48 0.00 6.21
CA ILE A 85 -0.06 0.28 6.42
C ILE A 85 0.24 1.66 5.85
N PHE A 86 0.82 2.54 6.67
CA PHE A 86 1.34 3.82 6.24
C PHE A 86 2.87 3.74 6.19
N CYS A 87 3.44 4.05 5.05
CA CYS A 87 4.88 4.11 4.84
C CYS A 87 5.27 5.52 4.35
N ASP A 88 5.79 6.31 5.25
CA ASP A 88 6.32 7.64 4.96
C ASP A 88 7.83 7.65 5.18
N SER A 89 8.58 7.91 4.11
CA SER A 89 10.03 8.02 4.15
C SER A 89 10.55 8.78 2.92
N PRO A 90 11.79 9.28 2.93
CA PRO A 90 12.34 10.04 1.82
C PRO A 90 12.22 9.34 0.45
N ALA A 91 12.20 10.14 -0.62
CA ALA A 91 12.18 9.60 -1.98
C ALA A 91 13.43 8.72 -2.24
N GLY A 92 13.28 7.70 -3.10
CA GLY A 92 14.39 6.82 -3.46
C GLY A 92 14.70 5.67 -2.50
N THR A 93 14.00 5.54 -1.36
CA THR A 93 14.20 4.46 -0.38
C THR A 93 13.62 3.10 -0.80
N GLY A 94 13.01 3.01 -1.99
CA GLY A 94 12.52 1.76 -2.55
C GLY A 94 11.12 1.34 -2.10
N LYS A 95 10.35 2.20 -1.41
CA LYS A 95 9.00 1.91 -0.88
C LYS A 95 8.09 1.21 -1.88
N THR A 96 7.88 1.84 -3.03
CA THR A 96 7.00 1.32 -4.08
C THR A 96 7.48 -0.02 -4.63
N ALA A 97 8.81 -0.15 -4.83
CA ALA A 97 9.39 -1.39 -5.32
C ALA A 97 9.24 -2.54 -4.32
N ILE A 98 9.46 -2.27 -3.04
CA ILE A 98 9.28 -3.25 -1.96
C ILE A 98 7.81 -3.64 -1.82
N ALA A 99 6.89 -2.67 -1.83
CA ALA A 99 5.45 -2.92 -1.73
C ALA A 99 4.94 -3.79 -2.87
N LEU A 100 5.29 -3.47 -4.12
CA LEU A 100 4.91 -4.26 -5.29
C LEU A 100 5.52 -5.67 -5.27
N THR A 101 6.77 -5.79 -4.82
CA THR A 101 7.43 -7.10 -4.70
C THR A 101 6.75 -7.97 -3.64
N ALA A 102 6.44 -7.40 -2.47
CA ALA A 102 5.73 -8.10 -1.40
C ALA A 102 4.30 -8.47 -1.81
N ALA A 103 3.59 -7.58 -2.49
CA ALA A 103 2.26 -7.86 -3.02
C ALA A 103 2.30 -8.97 -4.09
N TYR A 104 3.30 -8.96 -4.97
CA TYR A 104 3.48 -10.02 -5.96
C TYR A 104 3.83 -11.37 -5.29
N TYR A 105 4.63 -11.36 -4.23
CA TYR A 105 4.87 -12.57 -3.43
C TYR A 105 3.56 -13.13 -2.86
N LEU A 106 2.68 -12.28 -2.30
CA LEU A 106 1.36 -12.72 -1.83
C LEU A 106 0.48 -13.28 -2.95
N LEU A 107 0.57 -12.70 -4.16
CA LEU A 107 -0.16 -13.19 -5.34
C LEU A 107 0.34 -14.57 -5.77
N MET A 108 1.66 -14.80 -5.79
CA MET A 108 2.24 -16.11 -6.10
C MET A 108 1.87 -17.19 -5.07
N GLN A 109 1.67 -16.79 -3.81
CA GLN A 109 1.24 -17.67 -2.73
C GLN A 109 -0.31 -17.85 -2.69
N GLU A 110 -1.03 -17.33 -3.69
CA GLU A 110 -2.49 -17.38 -3.79
C GLU A 110 -3.21 -16.81 -2.54
N ARG A 111 -2.52 -15.96 -1.78
CA ARG A 111 -3.06 -15.28 -0.60
C ARG A 111 -3.90 -14.07 -0.95
N ILE A 112 -3.71 -13.54 -2.15
CA ILE A 112 -4.50 -12.48 -2.76
C ILE A 112 -4.83 -12.87 -4.20
N THR A 113 -5.92 -12.32 -4.71
CA THR A 113 -6.37 -12.54 -6.10
C THR A 113 -5.82 -11.47 -7.04
N ARG A 114 -5.58 -10.26 -6.53
CA ARG A 114 -5.27 -9.10 -7.36
C ARG A 114 -4.42 -8.07 -6.59
N ILE A 115 -3.57 -7.37 -7.33
CA ILE A 115 -2.86 -6.17 -6.90
C ILE A 115 -3.53 -4.98 -7.58
N GLU A 116 -4.00 -4.01 -6.80
CA GLU A 116 -4.50 -2.74 -7.29
C GLU A 116 -3.49 -1.64 -6.95
N TYR A 117 -2.91 -1.04 -7.98
CA TYR A 117 -2.00 0.09 -7.85
C TYR A 117 -2.69 1.37 -8.28
N ASN A 118 -2.79 2.29 -7.33
CA ASN A 118 -3.36 3.60 -7.57
C ASN A 118 -2.32 4.69 -7.30
N ARG A 119 -2.20 5.60 -8.25
CA ARG A 119 -1.34 6.78 -8.11
C ARG A 119 -2.11 8.00 -8.57
N ASN A 120 -2.23 9.00 -7.68
CA ASN A 120 -2.92 10.22 -8.05
C ASN A 120 -2.10 11.00 -9.09
N ALA A 121 -2.79 11.44 -10.14
CA ALA A 121 -2.22 12.40 -11.08
C ALA A 121 -2.09 13.73 -10.35
N VAL A 122 -0.87 14.21 -10.14
CA VAL A 122 -0.63 15.60 -9.72
C VAL A 122 -1.46 16.50 -10.62
N SER A 123 -2.29 17.37 -10.05
CA SER A 123 -3.27 18.11 -10.80
C SER A 123 -2.60 18.83 -11.97
N LEU A 124 -3.07 18.61 -13.19
CA LEU A 124 -2.56 19.20 -14.42
C LEU A 124 -2.51 20.75 -14.40
N ARG A 125 -3.07 21.37 -13.36
CA ARG A 125 -3.03 22.82 -13.14
C ARG A 125 -1.63 23.36 -12.86
N GLU A 126 -0.73 22.52 -12.31
CA GLU A 126 0.65 22.94 -12.02
C GLU A 126 1.64 22.64 -13.16
N LEU A 127 1.30 21.70 -14.06
CA LEU A 127 2.18 21.28 -15.15
C LEU A 127 1.87 21.92 -16.52
N GLY A 128 0.88 22.80 -16.60
CA GLY A 128 0.45 23.40 -17.88
C GLY A 128 -0.29 22.41 -18.79
N PHE A 129 -0.67 22.87 -19.98
CA PHE A 129 -1.40 22.10 -20.97
C PHE A 129 -0.44 21.13 -21.70
N ASN A 130 -0.28 19.90 -21.19
CA ASN A 130 0.42 18.87 -21.94
C ASN A 130 -0.49 18.29 -23.03
N PRO A 131 -0.08 18.30 -24.32
CA PRO A 131 -0.82 17.63 -25.38
C PRO A 131 -0.80 16.11 -25.16
N GLY A 132 -1.87 15.42 -25.50
CA GLY A 132 -2.01 13.96 -25.42
C GLY A 132 -3.42 13.53 -25.03
N THR A 133 -3.77 12.30 -25.37
CA THR A 133 -5.05 11.70 -24.95
C THR A 133 -5.08 11.44 -23.45
N PRO A 134 -6.27 11.28 -22.83
CA PRO A 134 -6.36 10.89 -21.41
C PRO A 134 -5.57 9.63 -21.11
N GLU A 135 -5.61 8.64 -21.98
CA GLU A 135 -4.91 7.35 -21.83
C GLU A 135 -3.39 7.51 -21.86
N GLU A 136 -2.86 8.36 -22.75
CA GLU A 136 -1.42 8.66 -22.81
C GLU A 136 -0.95 9.36 -21.55
N LYS A 137 -1.75 10.25 -21.00
CA LYS A 137 -1.45 10.94 -19.74
C LYS A 137 -1.48 9.97 -18.56
N GLU A 138 -2.46 9.09 -18.51
CA GLU A 138 -2.59 8.08 -17.45
C GLU A 138 -1.42 7.09 -17.47
N ALA A 139 -0.97 6.66 -18.66
CA ALA A 139 0.15 5.75 -18.83
C ALA A 139 1.45 6.25 -18.15
N VAL A 140 1.67 7.56 -18.10
CA VAL A 140 2.85 8.15 -17.42
C VAL A 140 2.81 7.87 -15.91
N TYR A 141 1.65 7.94 -15.28
CA TYR A 141 1.50 7.69 -13.83
C TYR A 141 1.61 6.21 -13.50
N MET A 142 1.26 5.33 -14.43
CA MET A 142 1.34 3.87 -14.25
C MET A 142 2.74 3.31 -14.51
N ARG A 143 3.61 4.07 -15.19
CA ARG A 143 4.96 3.65 -15.56
C ARG A 143 5.77 3.08 -14.38
N PRO A 144 5.82 3.69 -13.18
CA PRO A 144 6.59 3.16 -12.06
C PRO A 144 6.15 1.76 -11.64
N CYS A 145 4.85 1.48 -11.67
CA CYS A 145 4.30 0.15 -11.40
C CYS A 145 4.74 -0.84 -12.49
N ILE A 146 4.50 -0.51 -13.75
CA ILE A 146 4.80 -1.37 -14.90
C ILE A 146 6.30 -1.71 -14.97
N GLU A 147 7.17 -0.71 -14.81
CA GLU A 147 8.63 -0.90 -14.81
C GLU A 147 9.10 -1.75 -13.63
N THR A 148 8.49 -1.57 -12.46
CA THR A 148 8.82 -2.37 -11.29
C THR A 148 8.38 -3.83 -11.49
N MET A 149 7.17 -4.07 -11.98
CA MET A 149 6.68 -5.41 -12.29
C MET A 149 7.51 -6.07 -13.39
N ALA A 150 7.95 -5.33 -14.40
CA ALA A 150 8.85 -5.85 -15.44
C ALA A 150 10.22 -6.27 -14.85
N ARG A 151 10.77 -5.50 -13.89
CA ARG A 151 12.01 -5.89 -13.18
C ARG A 151 11.81 -7.15 -12.36
N ILE A 152 10.68 -7.29 -11.66
CA ILE A 152 10.31 -8.50 -10.92
C ILE A 152 10.27 -9.69 -11.90
N GLY A 153 9.54 -9.54 -13.00
CA GLY A 153 9.46 -10.59 -14.02
C GLY A 153 10.81 -11.00 -14.58
N LYS A 154 11.70 -10.03 -14.86
CA LYS A 154 13.06 -10.32 -15.33
C LYS A 154 13.89 -11.10 -14.30
N LYS A 155 13.83 -10.71 -13.03
CA LYS A 155 14.55 -11.42 -11.96
C LYS A 155 14.04 -12.86 -11.78
N LEU A 156 12.73 -13.04 -11.87
CA LEU A 156 12.09 -14.37 -11.78
C LEU A 156 12.11 -15.15 -13.12
N LYS A 157 12.87 -14.68 -14.11
CA LYS A 157 13.00 -15.31 -15.44
C LYS A 157 11.66 -15.60 -16.11
N ARG A 158 10.69 -14.71 -15.92
CA ARG A 158 9.38 -14.75 -16.59
C ARG A 158 9.54 -14.31 -18.05
N ASP A 159 8.56 -14.68 -18.89
CA ASP A 159 8.56 -14.29 -20.30
C ASP A 159 8.38 -12.78 -20.51
N ALA A 160 8.64 -12.31 -21.74
CA ALA A 160 8.54 -10.89 -22.08
C ALA A 160 7.10 -10.32 -21.93
N LYS A 161 6.08 -11.19 -21.96
CA LYS A 161 4.66 -10.82 -21.82
C LYS A 161 4.15 -10.93 -20.38
N PHE A 162 5.06 -11.09 -19.41
CA PHE A 162 4.70 -11.30 -18.01
C PHE A 162 3.74 -10.24 -17.48
N VAL A 163 4.07 -8.95 -17.63
CA VAL A 163 3.24 -7.85 -17.13
C VAL A 163 1.91 -7.76 -17.89
N GLU A 164 1.95 -7.94 -19.21
CA GLU A 164 0.75 -7.98 -20.05
C GLU A 164 -0.22 -9.07 -19.60
N LYS A 165 0.29 -10.27 -19.28
CA LYS A 165 -0.51 -11.37 -18.74
C LYS A 165 -1.13 -11.03 -17.39
N LEU A 166 -0.39 -10.40 -16.48
CA LEU A 166 -0.96 -9.98 -15.19
C LEU A 166 -2.11 -9.00 -15.37
N ILE A 167 -1.98 -8.05 -16.31
CA ILE A 167 -3.03 -7.08 -16.61
C ILE A 167 -4.23 -7.76 -17.28
N THR A 168 -3.99 -8.59 -18.30
CA THR A 168 -5.06 -9.29 -19.03
C THR A 168 -5.86 -10.24 -18.13
N ASN A 169 -5.20 -10.86 -17.15
CA ASN A 169 -5.83 -11.75 -16.18
C ASN A 169 -6.42 -10.99 -14.96
N GLU A 170 -6.43 -9.67 -15.00
CA GLU A 170 -6.91 -8.81 -13.90
C GLU A 170 -6.17 -9.02 -12.56
N GLN A 171 -4.98 -9.63 -12.61
CA GLN A 171 -4.13 -9.83 -11.43
C GLN A 171 -3.33 -8.58 -11.06
N LEU A 172 -3.17 -7.65 -12.00
CA LEU A 172 -2.60 -6.33 -11.80
C LEU A 172 -3.51 -5.30 -12.43
N VAL A 173 -4.10 -4.44 -11.60
CA VAL A 173 -4.93 -3.31 -12.03
C VAL A 173 -4.20 -2.03 -11.65
N CYS A 174 -3.94 -1.18 -12.65
CA CYS A 174 -3.35 0.13 -12.45
C CYS A 174 -4.39 1.21 -12.77
N SER A 175 -4.55 2.20 -11.89
CA SER A 175 -5.55 3.24 -12.07
C SER A 175 -5.12 4.55 -11.42
N THR A 176 -5.77 5.63 -11.85
CA THR A 176 -5.75 6.91 -11.12
C THR A 176 -7.00 7.01 -10.24
N THR A 177 -7.01 7.94 -9.28
CA THR A 177 -8.14 8.12 -8.33
C THR A 177 -9.50 8.31 -9.00
N THR A 178 -9.51 8.81 -10.24
CA THR A 178 -10.74 9.13 -10.97
C THR A 178 -11.55 7.88 -11.35
N TYR A 179 -10.90 6.72 -11.52
CA TYR A 179 -11.50 5.48 -12.03
C TYR A 179 -11.90 4.47 -10.96
N HIS A 180 -11.47 4.63 -9.71
CA HIS A 180 -11.81 3.71 -8.60
C HIS A 180 -13.27 3.80 -8.10
N ARG A 181 -14.08 4.67 -8.70
CA ARG A 181 -15.49 4.83 -8.31
C ARG A 181 -16.35 3.70 -8.87
N GLY A 182 -16.32 2.54 -8.29
CA GLY A 182 -17.21 1.43 -8.68
C GLY A 182 -16.62 0.02 -8.64
N SER A 183 -15.32 -0.13 -8.33
CA SER A 183 -14.74 -1.47 -8.13
C SER A 183 -15.28 -2.10 -6.85
N ASP A 184 -15.72 -3.33 -6.94
CA ASP A 184 -16.04 -4.17 -5.79
C ASP A 184 -14.74 -4.60 -5.12
N MET A 185 -14.54 -4.20 -3.85
CA MET A 185 -13.37 -4.53 -3.04
C MET A 185 -13.69 -5.63 -2.03
N SER A 186 -14.52 -6.59 -2.39
CA SER A 186 -14.92 -7.72 -1.54
C SER A 186 -13.96 -8.90 -1.58
N GLU A 187 -12.96 -8.88 -2.45
CA GLU A 187 -11.97 -9.95 -2.60
C GLU A 187 -10.70 -9.71 -1.77
N ASN A 188 -9.89 -10.76 -1.61
CA ASN A 188 -8.56 -10.65 -0.99
C ASN A 188 -7.60 -9.94 -1.95
N ILE A 189 -7.51 -8.62 -1.86
CA ILE A 189 -6.64 -7.80 -2.70
C ILE A 189 -5.64 -6.99 -1.86
N VAL A 190 -4.56 -6.58 -2.49
CA VAL A 190 -3.66 -5.54 -1.97
C VAL A 190 -3.88 -4.27 -2.78
N LEU A 191 -4.35 -3.22 -2.12
CA LEU A 191 -4.47 -1.88 -2.67
C LEU A 191 -3.25 -1.05 -2.28
N ILE A 192 -2.51 -0.55 -3.27
CA ILE A 192 -1.35 0.33 -3.07
C ILE A 192 -1.73 1.74 -3.50
N LEU A 193 -1.73 2.69 -2.57
CA LEU A 193 -1.90 4.11 -2.80
C LEU A 193 -0.52 4.76 -2.81
N ASP A 194 0.02 5.00 -4.01
CA ASP A 194 1.37 5.55 -4.17
C ASP A 194 1.34 7.08 -4.29
N GLU A 195 2.41 7.75 -3.82
CA GLU A 195 2.53 9.21 -3.74
C GLU A 195 1.34 9.83 -2.99
N ALA A 196 1.07 9.32 -1.79
CA ALA A 196 -0.12 9.66 -1.00
C ALA A 196 -0.24 11.16 -0.68
N GLN A 197 0.86 11.91 -0.66
CA GLN A 197 0.87 13.36 -0.48
C GLN A 197 0.17 14.13 -1.63
N ASN A 198 -0.07 13.47 -2.77
CA ASN A 198 -0.72 14.08 -3.93
C ASN A 198 -2.24 13.90 -3.93
N TYR A 199 -2.80 13.12 -2.98
CA TYR A 199 -4.25 12.95 -2.84
C TYR A 199 -4.85 14.08 -2.02
N ASP A 200 -6.04 14.52 -2.38
CA ASP A 200 -6.78 15.35 -1.46
C ASP A 200 -7.36 14.53 -0.29
N LEU A 201 -7.71 15.21 0.80
CA LEU A 201 -8.21 14.54 2.00
C LEU A 201 -9.48 13.72 1.75
N ARG A 202 -10.37 14.19 0.85
CA ARG A 202 -11.63 13.51 0.52
C ARG A 202 -11.38 12.26 -0.32
N GLU A 203 -10.44 12.35 -1.26
CA GLU A 203 -10.02 11.22 -2.07
C GLU A 203 -9.44 10.12 -1.17
N LEU A 204 -8.47 10.48 -0.33
CA LEU A 204 -7.84 9.55 0.60
C LEU A 204 -8.85 8.93 1.56
N GLN A 205 -9.76 9.74 2.13
CA GLN A 205 -10.83 9.25 2.97
C GLN A 205 -11.70 8.23 2.23
N THR A 206 -12.07 8.51 0.99
CA THR A 206 -12.87 7.59 0.17
C THR A 206 -12.13 6.27 -0.08
N MET A 207 -10.83 6.34 -0.38
CA MET A 207 -10.01 5.17 -0.65
C MET A 207 -9.76 4.30 0.61
N LEU A 208 -9.77 4.90 1.80
CA LEU A 208 -9.54 4.19 3.06
C LEU A 208 -10.82 3.65 3.71
N THR A 209 -12.00 4.20 3.38
CA THR A 209 -13.28 3.79 3.98
C THR A 209 -14.05 2.77 3.16
N ARG A 210 -13.66 2.51 1.91
CA ARG A 210 -14.33 1.55 1.02
C ARG A 210 -13.84 0.10 1.15
N PRO A 211 -12.56 -0.16 1.43
CA PRO A 211 -12.05 -1.53 1.48
C PRO A 211 -12.77 -2.35 2.53
N HIS A 212 -13.19 -3.56 2.15
CA HIS A 212 -13.69 -4.56 3.08
C HIS A 212 -12.56 -5.14 3.96
N ASP A 213 -12.92 -5.87 5.00
CA ASP A 213 -11.96 -6.44 5.98
C ASP A 213 -10.91 -7.39 5.36
N CYS A 214 -11.18 -7.90 4.16
CA CYS A 214 -10.26 -8.77 3.42
C CYS A 214 -9.21 -8.01 2.58
N VAL A 215 -9.39 -6.70 2.40
CA VAL A 215 -8.51 -5.85 1.60
C VAL A 215 -7.37 -5.31 2.47
N LYS A 216 -6.14 -5.50 2.02
CA LYS A 216 -4.97 -4.86 2.62
C LYS A 216 -4.66 -3.57 1.89
N VAL A 217 -4.53 -2.47 2.61
CA VAL A 217 -4.23 -1.15 2.06
C VAL A 217 -2.82 -0.72 2.45
N ILE A 218 -2.04 -0.32 1.46
CA ILE A 218 -0.68 0.21 1.64
C ILE A 218 -0.67 1.65 1.13
N VAL A 219 -0.43 2.59 2.02
CA VAL A 219 -0.35 4.03 1.73
C VAL A 219 1.12 4.44 1.75
N ILE A 220 1.62 4.90 0.62
CA ILE A 220 3.03 5.27 0.44
C ILE A 220 3.10 6.77 0.19
N GLY A 221 3.82 7.47 1.06
CA GLY A 221 4.10 8.90 0.95
C GLY A 221 5.59 9.22 0.93
N SER A 222 5.89 10.46 0.60
CA SER A 222 7.25 11.03 0.68
C SER A 222 7.16 12.46 1.22
N HIS A 223 8.00 12.78 2.17
CA HIS A 223 8.18 14.14 2.74
C HIS A 223 9.50 14.74 2.28
#